data_a6bd5e6ed96c75b76eaa73861e982363
#
_entry.id   a6bd5e6ed96c75b76eaa73861e982363
#
_cell.length_a   1.000
_cell.length_b   1.000
_cell.length_c   1.000
_cell.angle_alpha   90.00
_cell.angle_beta   90.00
_cell.angle_gamma   90.00
#
_symmetry.space_group_name_H-M   'P 1'
#
loop_
_entity.id
_entity.type
_entity.pdbx_description
1 polymer ?
#
loop_
_entity_poly.entity_id
_entity_poly.type
_entity_poly.pdbx_seq_one_letter_code
_entity_poly.pdbx_strand_id
1 'polypeptide(L)'
;MAYVLLAFAILAEVAGTTSLKFSEGFSKLWPSLGTLAGYGVSFYLLSQVLKSVPVGTAYAIWSAAGTALIATIGIVFLGESATLPRLLGILLVIAGVVVLNLSDAHA
;
A
#
# COMPACT_ATOMS: atom_id res chain seq x y z
N MET A 1 9.37 11.41 11.46
CA MET A 1 10.06 10.96 10.23
C MET A 1 9.65 9.54 9.80
N ALA A 2 9.46 8.62 10.76
CA ALA A 2 9.08 7.25 10.43
C ALA A 2 7.80 7.16 9.59
N TYR A 3 6.77 7.94 9.93
CA TYR A 3 5.52 7.93 9.16
C TYR A 3 5.66 8.53 7.76
N VAL A 4 6.60 9.46 7.56
CA VAL A 4 6.93 9.97 6.23
C VAL A 4 7.60 8.87 5.40
N LEU A 5 8.54 8.15 5.99
CA LEU A 5 9.18 7.00 5.32
C LEU A 5 8.16 5.92 5.00
N LEU A 6 7.20 5.68 5.90
CA LEU A 6 6.13 4.71 5.68
C LEU A 6 5.27 5.12 4.48
N ALA A 7 4.93 6.40 4.36
CA ALA A 7 4.17 6.91 3.22
C ALA A 7 4.92 6.66 1.90
N PHE A 8 6.21 6.96 1.86
CA PHE A 8 7.01 6.69 0.65
C PHE A 8 7.14 5.20 0.37
N ALA A 9 7.25 4.36 1.42
CA ALA A 9 7.29 2.91 1.24
C ALA A 9 6.00 2.39 0.59
N ILE A 10 4.85 2.89 1.05
CA ILE A 10 3.56 2.52 0.49
C ILE A 10 3.44 2.98 -0.96
N LEU A 11 3.85 4.22 -1.26
CA LEU A 11 3.82 4.73 -2.63
C LEU A 11 4.71 3.90 -3.55
N ALA A 12 5.90 3.52 -3.10
CA ALA A 12 6.81 2.67 -3.88
C ALA A 12 6.21 1.29 -4.14
N GLU A 13 5.54 0.71 -3.13
CA GLU A 13 4.88 -0.58 -3.26
C GLU A 13 3.71 -0.50 -4.23
N VAL A 14 2.88 0.55 -4.14
CA VAL A 14 1.76 0.76 -5.05
C VAL A 14 2.25 0.94 -6.48
N ALA A 15 3.33 1.69 -6.68
CA ALA A 15 3.96 1.82 -7.99
C ALA A 15 4.46 0.47 -8.52
N GLY A 16 5.07 -0.33 -7.65
CA GLY A 16 5.53 -1.67 -7.99
C GLY A 16 4.39 -2.59 -8.38
N THR A 17 3.31 -2.57 -7.62
CA THR A 17 2.12 -3.39 -7.89
C THR A 17 1.41 -2.96 -9.19
N THR A 18 1.33 -1.66 -9.44
CA THR A 18 0.77 -1.16 -10.70
C THR A 18 1.62 -1.60 -11.89
N SER A 19 2.95 -1.51 -11.77
CA SER A 19 3.87 -2.00 -12.78
C SER A 19 3.71 -3.52 -13.00
N LEU A 20 3.47 -4.26 -11.92
CA LEU A 20 3.25 -5.70 -11.98
C LEU A 20 2.07 -6.04 -12.88
N LYS A 21 0.98 -5.29 -12.79
CA LYS A 21 -0.16 -5.48 -13.68
C LYS A 21 0.24 -5.36 -15.15
N PHE A 22 1.03 -4.35 -15.48
CA PHE A 22 1.47 -4.11 -16.85
C PHE A 22 2.58 -5.06 -17.31
N SER A 23 3.19 -5.82 -16.41
CA SER A 23 4.22 -6.79 -16.73
C SER A 23 3.67 -8.06 -17.40
N GLU A 24 2.37 -8.29 -17.31
CA GLU A 24 1.72 -9.49 -17.86
C GLU A 24 2.45 -10.77 -17.43
N GLY A 25 2.52 -10.96 -16.10
CA GLY A 25 3.18 -12.14 -15.53
C GLY A 25 4.69 -12.12 -15.63
N PHE A 26 5.30 -10.93 -15.55
CA PHE A 26 6.74 -10.72 -15.71
C PHE A 26 7.26 -11.02 -17.12
N SER A 27 6.37 -11.01 -18.12
CA SER A 27 6.77 -11.26 -19.49
C SER A 27 7.34 -10.02 -20.19
N LYS A 28 7.06 -8.83 -19.65
CA LYS A 28 7.52 -7.55 -20.21
C LYS A 28 8.63 -6.96 -19.35
N LEU A 29 9.77 -6.65 -19.96
CA LEU A 29 10.98 -6.24 -19.26
C LEU A 29 10.79 -4.97 -18.43
N TRP A 30 10.32 -3.86 -19.03
CA TRP A 30 10.29 -2.58 -18.36
C TRP A 30 9.32 -2.55 -17.17
N PRO A 31 8.06 -3.00 -17.31
CA PRO A 31 7.18 -3.12 -16.16
C PRO A 31 7.70 -4.06 -15.07
N SER A 32 8.35 -5.17 -15.47
CA SER A 32 8.95 -6.10 -14.50
C SER A 32 10.04 -5.44 -13.69
N LEU A 33 10.91 -4.65 -14.34
CA LEU A 33 11.95 -3.90 -13.63
C LEU A 33 11.34 -2.85 -12.71
N GLY A 34 10.26 -2.18 -13.12
CA GLY A 34 9.54 -1.24 -12.29
C GLY A 34 8.98 -1.89 -11.03
N THR A 35 8.45 -3.10 -11.16
CA THR A 35 7.96 -3.89 -10.01
C THR A 35 9.08 -4.20 -9.04
N LEU A 36 10.20 -4.71 -9.53
CA LEU A 36 11.33 -5.07 -8.68
C LEU A 36 11.92 -3.83 -7.99
N ALA A 37 12.08 -2.74 -8.72
CA ALA A 37 12.60 -1.50 -8.16
C ALA A 37 11.64 -0.92 -7.11
N GLY A 38 10.35 -0.89 -7.40
CA GLY A 38 9.34 -0.39 -6.46
C GLY A 38 9.32 -1.19 -5.17
N TYR A 39 9.31 -2.52 -5.28
CA TYR A 39 9.30 -3.39 -4.10
C TYR A 39 10.62 -3.32 -3.34
N GLY A 40 11.74 -3.25 -4.03
CA GLY A 40 13.05 -3.11 -3.38
C GLY A 40 13.14 -1.84 -2.55
N VAL A 41 12.75 -0.70 -3.11
CA VAL A 41 12.70 0.58 -2.39
C VAL A 41 11.73 0.50 -1.23
N SER A 42 10.55 -0.07 -1.46
CA SER A 42 9.50 -0.21 -0.46
C SER A 42 9.99 -0.99 0.76
N PHE A 43 10.57 -2.16 0.55
CA PHE A 43 11.05 -3.00 1.65
C PHE A 43 12.23 -2.38 2.37
N TYR A 44 13.11 -1.70 1.66
CA TYR A 44 14.20 -0.97 2.32
C TYR A 44 13.64 0.11 3.27
N LEU A 45 12.72 0.92 2.78
CA LEU A 45 12.10 1.96 3.60
C LEU A 45 11.34 1.37 4.77
N LEU A 46 10.63 0.27 4.55
CA LEU A 46 9.93 -0.43 5.63
C LEU A 46 10.90 -0.88 6.72
N SER A 47 12.08 -1.38 6.33
CA SER A 47 13.08 -1.80 7.31
C SER A 47 13.51 -0.65 8.23
N GLN A 48 13.56 0.57 7.69
CA GLN A 48 13.88 1.76 8.48
C GLN A 48 12.71 2.16 9.38
N VAL A 49 11.48 2.07 8.88
CA VAL A 49 10.26 2.37 9.63
C VAL A 49 10.15 1.46 10.86
N LEU A 50 10.44 0.19 10.70
CA LEU A 50 10.29 -0.82 11.77
C LEU A 50 11.27 -0.63 12.92
N LYS A 51 12.26 0.26 12.78
CA LYS A 51 13.13 0.63 13.90
C LYS A 51 12.39 1.41 14.99
N SER A 52 11.29 2.08 14.64
CA SER A 52 10.58 2.94 15.58
C SER A 52 9.07 2.74 15.61
N VAL A 53 8.50 2.02 14.65
CA VAL A 53 7.06 1.76 14.57
C VAL A 53 6.81 0.25 14.75
N PRO A 54 5.88 -0.16 15.62
CA PRO A 54 5.54 -1.58 15.77
C PRO A 54 5.08 -2.19 14.45
N VAL A 55 5.43 -3.45 14.24
CA VAL A 55 5.09 -4.19 13.01
C VAL A 55 3.57 -4.17 12.76
N GLY A 56 2.77 -4.41 13.80
CA GLY A 56 1.32 -4.43 13.64
C GLY A 56 0.77 -3.09 13.19
N THR A 57 1.26 -2.00 13.76
CA THR A 57 0.85 -0.66 13.38
C THR A 57 1.26 -0.33 11.95
N ALA A 58 2.51 -0.63 11.57
CA ALA A 58 2.99 -0.38 10.23
C ALA A 58 2.18 -1.17 9.19
N TYR A 59 1.90 -2.42 9.47
CA TYR A 59 1.12 -3.28 8.57
C TYR A 59 -0.32 -2.81 8.42
N ALA A 60 -0.94 -2.38 9.52
CA ALA A 60 -2.32 -1.88 9.51
C ALA A 60 -2.43 -0.62 8.65
N ILE A 61 -1.52 0.33 8.85
CA ILE A 61 -1.48 1.57 8.05
C ILE A 61 -1.24 1.24 6.58
N TRP A 62 -0.30 0.34 6.31
CA TRP A 62 0.01 -0.09 4.96
C TRP A 62 -1.21 -0.70 4.27
N SER A 63 -1.91 -1.59 4.97
CA SER A 63 -3.09 -2.25 4.42
C SER A 63 -4.17 -1.26 4.03
N ALA A 64 -4.47 -0.29 4.90
CA ALA A 64 -5.49 0.70 4.62
C ALA A 64 -5.07 1.65 3.50
N ALA A 65 -3.91 2.26 3.64
CA ALA A 65 -3.44 3.25 2.67
C ALA A 65 -3.16 2.61 1.30
N GLY A 66 -2.51 1.45 1.30
CA GLY A 66 -2.21 0.72 0.07
C GLY A 66 -3.48 0.27 -0.65
N THR A 67 -4.45 -0.27 0.09
CA THR A 67 -5.73 -0.70 -0.49
C THR A 67 -6.48 0.48 -1.08
N ALA A 68 -6.56 1.60 -0.36
CA ALA A 68 -7.24 2.79 -0.84
C ALA A 68 -6.57 3.35 -2.10
N LEU A 69 -5.24 3.41 -2.12
CA LEU A 69 -4.50 3.91 -3.27
C LEU A 69 -4.64 3.00 -4.48
N ILE A 70 -4.42 1.70 -4.30
CA ILE A 70 -4.46 0.77 -5.43
C ILE A 70 -5.88 0.63 -5.99
N ALA A 71 -6.90 0.66 -5.13
CA ALA A 71 -8.29 0.62 -5.57
C ALA A 71 -8.64 1.90 -6.34
N THR A 72 -8.15 3.05 -5.89
CA THR A 72 -8.36 4.32 -6.59
C THR A 72 -7.70 4.30 -7.98
N ILE A 73 -6.46 3.81 -8.05
CA ILE A 73 -5.75 3.67 -9.32
C ILE A 73 -6.51 2.70 -10.24
N GLY A 74 -7.01 1.58 -9.70
CA GLY A 74 -7.77 0.62 -10.47
C GLY A 74 -9.03 1.25 -11.08
N ILE A 75 -9.77 2.00 -10.28
CA ILE A 75 -11.02 2.63 -10.75
C ILE A 75 -10.74 3.76 -11.75
N VAL A 76 -9.79 4.64 -11.43
CA VAL A 76 -9.54 5.85 -12.23
C VAL A 76 -8.79 5.55 -13.51
N PHE A 77 -7.75 4.72 -13.44
CA PHE A 77 -6.81 4.53 -14.56
C PHE A 77 -6.90 3.17 -15.25
N LEU A 78 -7.41 2.15 -14.57
CA LEU A 78 -7.40 0.79 -15.10
C LEU A 78 -8.79 0.29 -15.48
N GLY A 79 -9.81 1.14 -15.42
CA GLY A 79 -11.16 0.79 -15.86
C GLY A 79 -11.91 -0.17 -14.94
N GLU A 80 -11.46 -0.33 -13.69
CA GLU A 80 -12.15 -1.20 -12.74
C GLU A 80 -13.43 -0.54 -12.21
N SER A 81 -14.41 -1.38 -11.84
CA SER A 81 -15.72 -0.89 -11.41
C SER A 81 -15.71 -0.36 -9.98
N ALA A 82 -16.34 0.80 -9.75
CA ALA A 82 -16.54 1.37 -8.43
C ALA A 82 -17.87 0.85 -7.86
N THR A 83 -17.91 -0.42 -7.48
CA THR A 83 -19.13 -1.03 -6.91
C THR A 83 -19.30 -0.64 -5.45
N LEU A 84 -20.56 -0.64 -4.98
CA LEU A 84 -20.84 -0.33 -3.58
C LEU A 84 -20.15 -1.28 -2.60
N PRO A 85 -20.16 -2.61 -2.80
CA PRO A 85 -19.41 -3.51 -1.92
C PRO A 85 -17.92 -3.19 -1.87
N ARG A 86 -17.31 -2.82 -2.99
CA ARG A 86 -15.89 -2.44 -3.04
C ARG A 86 -15.61 -1.21 -2.19
N LEU A 87 -16.45 -0.17 -2.34
CA LEU A 87 -16.30 1.06 -1.57
C LEU A 87 -16.52 0.83 -0.08
N LEU A 88 -17.52 0.03 0.29
CA LEU A 88 -17.80 -0.33 1.68
C LEU A 88 -16.64 -1.11 2.28
N GLY A 89 -16.04 -2.05 1.54
CA GLY A 89 -14.89 -2.81 2.01
C GLY A 89 -13.69 -1.91 2.30
N ILE A 90 -13.40 -0.97 1.42
CA ILE A 90 -12.31 0.00 1.61
C ILE A 90 -12.55 0.83 2.86
N LEU A 91 -13.77 1.34 3.05
CA LEU A 91 -14.13 2.14 4.22
C LEU A 91 -13.97 1.34 5.52
N LEU A 92 -14.36 0.05 5.51
CA LEU A 92 -14.20 -0.82 6.67
C LEU A 92 -12.74 -1.04 7.03
N VAL A 93 -11.87 -1.22 6.03
CA VAL A 93 -10.43 -1.36 6.25
C VAL A 93 -9.86 -0.10 6.88
N ILE A 94 -10.21 1.06 6.35
CA ILE A 94 -9.75 2.35 6.87
C ILE A 94 -10.24 2.55 8.31
N ALA A 95 -11.52 2.26 8.56
CA ALA A 95 -12.08 2.38 9.91
C ALA A 95 -11.38 1.45 10.90
N GLY A 96 -11.08 0.22 10.49
CA GLY A 96 -10.33 -0.74 11.32
C GLY A 96 -8.95 -0.23 11.67
N VAL A 97 -8.24 0.38 10.74
CA VAL A 97 -6.90 0.95 10.98
C VAL A 97 -6.97 2.12 11.93
N VAL A 98 -7.98 2.99 11.79
CA VAL A 98 -8.18 4.11 12.72
C VAL A 98 -8.38 3.59 14.14
N VAL A 99 -9.23 2.56 14.32
CA VAL A 99 -9.47 1.94 15.62
C VAL A 99 -8.17 1.36 16.19
N LEU A 100 -7.38 0.67 15.39
CA LEU A 100 -6.09 0.10 15.83
C LEU A 100 -5.12 1.19 16.28
N ASN A 101 -5.02 2.27 15.53
CA ASN A 101 -4.14 3.38 15.91
C ASN A 101 -4.56 4.05 17.20
N LEU A 102 -5.88 4.21 17.42
CA LEU A 102 -6.38 4.75 18.67
C LEU A 102 -6.08 3.81 19.83
N SER A 103 -6.21 2.50 19.63
CA SER A 103 -5.86 1.50 20.64
C SER A 103 -4.38 1.55 20.98
N ASP A 104 -3.51 1.62 19.97
CA ASP A 104 -2.06 1.70 20.16
C ASP A 104 -1.65 2.97 20.92
N ALA A 105 -2.34 4.09 20.67
CA ALA A 105 -2.04 5.34 21.32
C ALA A 105 -2.34 5.29 22.83
N HIS A 106 -3.22 4.39 23.26
CA HIS A 106 -3.62 4.23 24.67
C HIS A 106 -3.03 2.98 25.32
N ALA A 107 -2.25 2.20 24.54
CA ALA A 107 -1.58 1.02 25.08
C ALA A 107 -0.20 1.38 25.70
#